data_6229d676704d978c600ae275af4d8d38
#
_entry.id   6229d676704d978c600ae275af4d8d38
#
_cell.length_a   1.000
_cell.length_b   1.000
_cell.length_c   1.000
_cell.angle_alpha   90.00
_cell.angle_beta   90.00
_cell.angle_gamma   90.00
#
_symmetry.space_group_name_H-M   'P 1'
#
loop_
_entity.id
_entity.type
_entity.pdbx_description
1 polymer ?
#
loop_
_entity_poly.entity_id
_entity_poly.type
_entity_poly.pdbx_seq_one_letter_code
_entity_poly.pdbx_strand_id
1 'polypeptide(L)'
;MTETTDILVIGGGIAGISAAAELAQDASVTVLESEAQLGYHSTGRSAAIFIRNYGNDTLRGLNDLSHPALSGDLLGESVLSPRGEMLVVQDHELDTLASYLEGTANVERLSAAEAVALVPILRRDKIAAAVIERDAQDIDVDRLLQGCARLLRARGGTVRTGQTIAAISKDGDGWRVETGDDVYSAKIVINAAGAWADPVAKLAGLAPMGIQPMRRSAVLMAVPEDVGPIAHWPLFGSVVEGEGWYAKPDGNRLMISPADEDPVDPGDAWPDDMVLAEGLYRFEQMVDLPIVKPSHSWAGLRSFAPDRTPVVGFDPDASGFFWLAGQGGYGVQTAPALAAIVRALCTGGGDGAAKLELMQALSPARLRF
;
A
#
# COMPACT_ATOMS: atom_id res chain seq x y z
N MET A 1 -22.81 15.03 21.67
CA MET A 1 -22.32 16.42 21.47
C MET A 1 -21.64 16.48 20.11
N THR A 2 -21.70 17.59 19.38
CA THR A 2 -21.00 17.71 18.09
C THR A 2 -19.54 18.12 18.34
N GLU A 3 -18.58 17.30 17.92
CA GLU A 3 -17.16 17.64 17.89
C GLU A 3 -16.84 18.39 16.58
N THR A 4 -16.13 19.51 16.65
CA THR A 4 -15.82 20.33 15.48
C THR A 4 -14.31 20.29 15.21
N THR A 5 -13.94 20.09 13.96
CA THR A 5 -12.54 20.09 13.48
C THR A 5 -12.46 20.80 12.12
N ASP A 6 -11.30 21.27 11.69
CA ASP A 6 -11.15 21.82 10.33
C ASP A 6 -11.20 20.69 9.29
N ILE A 7 -10.50 19.58 9.57
CA ILE A 7 -10.37 18.43 8.66
C ILE A 7 -10.70 17.15 9.40
N LEU A 8 -11.63 16.38 8.87
CA LEU A 8 -11.98 15.05 9.34
C LEU A 8 -11.47 14.01 8.35
N VAL A 9 -10.67 13.06 8.82
CA VAL A 9 -10.12 11.96 8.01
C VAL A 9 -10.85 10.67 8.35
N ILE A 10 -11.42 10.00 7.36
CA ILE A 10 -12.10 8.70 7.50
C ILE A 10 -11.13 7.61 7.08
N GLY A 11 -10.68 6.77 8.02
CA GLY A 11 -9.76 5.66 7.86
C GLY A 11 -8.43 5.86 8.58
N GLY A 12 -8.11 4.95 9.50
CA GLY A 12 -6.89 4.92 10.31
C GLY A 12 -5.79 4.01 9.74
N GLY A 13 -5.82 3.72 8.45
CA GLY A 13 -4.73 3.09 7.72
C GLY A 13 -3.57 4.05 7.48
N ILE A 14 -2.49 3.56 6.85
CA ILE A 14 -1.29 4.37 6.59
C ILE A 14 -1.60 5.64 5.80
N ALA A 15 -2.51 5.58 4.82
CA ALA A 15 -2.91 6.75 4.03
C ALA A 15 -3.51 7.86 4.89
N GLY A 16 -4.53 7.52 5.70
CA GLY A 16 -5.20 8.50 6.55
C GLY A 16 -4.33 9.04 7.66
N ILE A 17 -3.56 8.19 8.34
CA ILE A 17 -2.70 8.58 9.46
C ILE A 17 -1.51 9.44 9.00
N SER A 18 -0.86 9.10 7.88
CA SER A 18 0.23 9.93 7.35
C SER A 18 -0.27 11.29 6.86
N ALA A 19 -1.40 11.33 6.14
CA ALA A 19 -2.02 12.57 5.71
C ALA A 19 -2.44 13.44 6.91
N ALA A 20 -3.08 12.85 7.91
CA ALA A 20 -3.50 13.55 9.12
C ALA A 20 -2.30 14.14 9.89
N ALA A 21 -1.20 13.40 9.97
CA ALA A 21 0.03 13.89 10.60
C ALA A 21 0.58 15.11 9.88
N GLU A 22 0.58 15.13 8.55
CA GLU A 22 1.04 16.28 7.77
C GLU A 22 0.08 17.47 7.89
N LEU A 23 -1.22 17.25 7.77
CA LEU A 23 -2.26 18.28 7.88
C LEU A 23 -2.29 18.96 9.25
N ALA A 24 -2.00 18.23 10.32
CA ALA A 24 -2.01 18.76 11.67
C ALA A 24 -0.90 19.81 11.95
N GLN A 25 -0.05 20.12 10.98
CA GLN A 25 0.85 21.28 11.03
C GLN A 25 0.12 22.60 10.80
N ASP A 26 -1.00 22.59 10.08
CA ASP A 26 -1.66 23.81 9.60
C ASP A 26 -3.14 23.88 10.02
N ALA A 27 -3.75 22.78 10.49
CA ALA A 27 -5.17 22.69 10.78
C ALA A 27 -5.46 21.78 11.97
N SER A 28 -6.63 21.91 12.59
CA SER A 28 -7.16 20.92 13.52
C SER A 28 -7.64 19.70 12.75
N VAL A 29 -7.19 18.49 13.17
CA VAL A 29 -7.46 17.24 12.46
C VAL A 29 -7.97 16.18 13.42
N THR A 30 -9.07 15.53 13.03
CA THR A 30 -9.59 14.33 13.72
C THR A 30 -9.63 13.17 12.72
N VAL A 31 -9.10 12.00 13.13
CA VAL A 31 -9.16 10.76 12.37
C VAL A 31 -10.19 9.83 12.99
N LEU A 32 -11.09 9.29 12.17
CA LEU A 32 -12.06 8.27 12.56
C LEU A 32 -11.64 6.93 11.95
N GLU A 33 -11.52 5.91 12.79
CA GLU A 33 -11.22 4.53 12.41
C GLU A 33 -12.32 3.60 12.93
N SER A 34 -12.85 2.74 12.06
CA SER A 34 -13.92 1.80 12.43
C SER A 34 -13.45 0.67 13.34
N GLU A 35 -12.22 0.23 13.14
CA GLU A 35 -11.63 -0.85 13.94
C GLU A 35 -11.14 -0.35 15.31
N ALA A 36 -10.90 -1.30 16.23
CA ALA A 36 -10.37 -1.00 17.55
C ALA A 36 -8.90 -0.51 17.52
N GLN A 37 -8.19 -0.76 16.43
CA GLN A 37 -6.78 -0.42 16.24
C GLN A 37 -6.49 0.12 14.85
N LEU A 38 -5.46 0.96 14.75
CA LEU A 38 -4.99 1.50 13.48
C LEU A 38 -4.37 0.40 12.60
N GLY A 39 -4.54 0.52 11.28
CA GLY A 39 -3.87 -0.33 10.31
C GLY A 39 -4.34 -1.78 10.26
N TYR A 40 -5.48 -2.11 10.82
CA TYR A 40 -6.00 -3.48 10.95
C TYR A 40 -6.11 -4.24 9.61
N HIS A 41 -6.54 -3.57 8.55
CA HIS A 41 -6.73 -4.15 7.22
C HIS A 41 -5.43 -4.12 6.37
N SER A 42 -5.48 -3.55 5.17
CA SER A 42 -4.39 -3.59 4.16
C SER A 42 -3.03 -3.18 4.69
N THR A 43 -2.96 -2.19 5.57
CA THR A 43 -1.71 -1.67 6.14
C THR A 43 -0.98 -2.74 6.95
N GLY A 44 -1.67 -3.40 7.88
CA GLY A 44 -1.09 -4.44 8.75
C GLY A 44 -0.87 -5.80 8.07
N ARG A 45 -1.36 -5.96 6.82
CA ARG A 45 -1.26 -7.21 6.04
C ARG A 45 -0.31 -7.10 4.85
N SER A 46 0.47 -6.03 4.81
CA SER A 46 1.39 -5.72 3.71
C SER A 46 2.62 -6.61 3.72
N ALA A 47 3.14 -6.94 2.53
CA ALA A 47 4.47 -7.53 2.36
C ALA A 47 5.59 -6.55 2.75
N ALA A 48 5.28 -5.26 2.83
CA ALA A 48 6.11 -4.20 3.39
C ALA A 48 7.50 -4.09 2.74
N ILE A 49 7.53 -3.84 1.46
CA ILE A 49 8.77 -3.58 0.71
C ILE A 49 8.68 -2.25 -0.03
N PHE A 50 9.78 -1.52 -0.08
CA PHE A 50 10.00 -0.37 -0.93
C PHE A 50 10.74 -0.83 -2.18
N ILE A 51 10.12 -0.67 -3.34
CA ILE A 51 10.68 -0.97 -4.66
C ILE A 51 10.54 0.28 -5.49
N ARG A 52 11.64 0.88 -5.91
CA ARG A 52 11.64 2.16 -6.63
C ARG A 52 10.94 2.06 -7.99
N ASN A 53 11.17 0.96 -8.70
CA ASN A 53 10.63 0.73 -10.04
C ASN A 53 9.19 0.17 -10.03
N TYR A 54 8.56 -0.05 -8.87
CA TYR A 54 7.25 -0.67 -8.79
C TYR A 54 6.13 0.29 -9.21
N GLY A 55 5.32 -0.16 -10.17
CA GLY A 55 4.16 0.56 -10.69
C GLY A 55 4.44 1.40 -11.94
N ASN A 56 3.45 2.21 -12.32
CA ASN A 56 3.55 3.12 -13.48
C ASN A 56 4.40 4.36 -13.15
N ASP A 57 4.63 5.22 -14.14
CA ASP A 57 5.48 6.41 -14.00
C ASP A 57 5.03 7.36 -12.88
N THR A 58 3.71 7.52 -12.68
CA THR A 58 3.15 8.30 -11.57
C THR A 58 3.56 7.70 -10.22
N LEU A 59 3.45 6.38 -10.09
CA LEU A 59 3.84 5.66 -8.87
C LEU A 59 5.35 5.70 -8.64
N ARG A 60 6.16 5.54 -9.67
CA ARG A 60 7.62 5.69 -9.60
C ARG A 60 8.01 7.09 -9.11
N GLY A 61 7.34 8.13 -9.63
CA GLY A 61 7.53 9.51 -9.14
C GLY A 61 7.15 9.68 -7.66
N LEU A 62 6.07 9.04 -7.21
CA LEU A 62 5.67 9.04 -5.78
C LEU A 62 6.66 8.26 -4.91
N ASN A 63 7.22 7.13 -5.42
CA ASN A 63 8.25 6.36 -4.72
C ASN A 63 9.50 7.22 -4.48
N ASP A 64 9.98 7.93 -5.52
CA ASP A 64 11.14 8.82 -5.41
C ASP A 64 10.90 9.95 -4.40
N LEU A 65 9.72 10.58 -4.41
CA LEU A 65 9.34 11.62 -3.47
C LEU A 65 9.18 11.11 -2.03
N SER A 66 8.80 9.84 -1.85
CA SER A 66 8.61 9.24 -0.53
C SER A 66 9.92 8.79 0.13
N HIS A 67 10.92 8.43 -0.66
CA HIS A 67 12.15 7.81 -0.16
C HIS A 67 12.89 8.62 0.93
N PRO A 68 13.09 9.95 0.82
CA PRO A 68 13.74 10.72 1.88
C PRO A 68 13.00 10.63 3.22
N ALA A 69 11.67 10.75 3.20
CA ALA A 69 10.83 10.66 4.40
C ALA A 69 10.94 9.28 5.07
N LEU A 70 10.92 8.20 4.28
CA LEU A 70 11.09 6.83 4.77
C LEU A 70 12.53 6.57 5.26
N SER A 71 13.52 7.26 4.69
CA SER A 71 14.93 7.17 5.07
C SER A 71 15.28 7.91 6.35
N GLY A 72 14.34 8.70 6.92
CA GLY A 72 14.54 9.34 8.22
C GLY A 72 14.06 10.79 8.33
N ASP A 73 13.82 11.50 7.23
CA ASP A 73 13.43 12.92 7.28
C ASP A 73 12.08 13.14 7.99
N LEU A 74 11.18 12.15 7.95
CA LEU A 74 9.88 12.25 8.59
C LEU A 74 9.92 11.98 10.10
N LEU A 75 10.63 10.92 10.51
CA LEU A 75 10.58 10.42 11.89
C LEU A 75 11.89 10.62 12.68
N GLY A 76 12.94 11.21 12.06
CA GLY A 76 14.27 11.34 12.64
C GLY A 76 15.12 10.07 12.59
N GLU A 77 14.55 8.96 12.10
CA GLU A 77 15.19 7.66 11.90
C GLU A 77 14.57 6.92 10.73
N SER A 78 15.37 6.09 10.04
CA SER A 78 14.91 5.29 8.91
C SER A 78 13.93 4.19 9.35
N VAL A 79 12.87 4.01 8.58
CA VAL A 79 11.99 2.84 8.63
C VAL A 79 12.36 1.80 7.57
N LEU A 80 13.42 2.07 6.79
CA LEU A 80 13.91 1.20 5.72
C LEU A 80 15.09 0.37 6.20
N SER A 81 15.17 -0.86 5.70
CA SER A 81 16.34 -1.72 5.87
C SER A 81 16.64 -2.50 4.58
N PRO A 82 17.93 -2.79 4.27
CA PRO A 82 18.31 -3.44 3.01
C PRO A 82 17.60 -4.78 2.81
N ARG A 83 17.12 -5.01 1.58
CA ARG A 83 16.49 -6.29 1.18
C ARG A 83 16.92 -6.74 -0.22
N GLY A 84 16.72 -5.91 -1.22
CA GLY A 84 16.76 -6.27 -2.64
C GLY A 84 15.47 -6.91 -3.11
N GLU A 85 15.18 -6.76 -4.41
CA GLU A 85 14.14 -7.50 -5.13
C GLU A 85 14.74 -8.21 -6.32
N MET A 86 14.54 -9.53 -6.43
CA MET A 86 15.01 -10.34 -7.55
C MET A 86 13.84 -10.98 -8.28
N LEU A 87 13.71 -10.71 -9.57
CA LEU A 87 12.76 -11.39 -10.43
C LEU A 87 13.47 -12.53 -11.16
N VAL A 88 12.89 -13.71 -11.12
CA VAL A 88 13.35 -14.89 -11.83
C VAL A 88 12.23 -15.38 -12.74
N VAL A 89 12.54 -15.59 -14.01
CA VAL A 89 11.52 -15.90 -15.02
C VAL A 89 11.90 -17.15 -15.82
N GLN A 90 10.86 -17.85 -16.28
CA GLN A 90 10.95 -18.96 -17.20
C GLN A 90 10.88 -18.48 -18.66
N ASP A 91 11.12 -19.35 -19.64
CA ASP A 91 11.15 -18.99 -21.07
C ASP A 91 9.86 -18.30 -21.54
N HIS A 92 8.70 -18.73 -21.05
CA HIS A 92 7.41 -18.15 -21.45
C HIS A 92 7.11 -16.79 -20.81
N GLU A 93 7.90 -16.34 -19.83
CA GLU A 93 7.76 -15.05 -19.13
C GLU A 93 8.73 -13.96 -19.66
N LEU A 94 9.58 -14.26 -20.63
CA LEU A 94 10.61 -13.34 -21.12
C LEU A 94 10.05 -12.04 -21.69
N ASP A 95 8.94 -12.09 -22.44
CA ASP A 95 8.29 -10.90 -22.99
C ASP A 95 7.68 -10.04 -21.88
N THR A 96 7.13 -10.66 -20.84
CA THR A 96 6.60 -9.96 -19.65
C THR A 96 7.73 -9.26 -18.91
N LEU A 97 8.89 -9.93 -18.73
CA LEU A 97 10.07 -9.31 -18.14
C LEU A 97 10.58 -8.14 -18.98
N ALA A 98 10.59 -8.27 -20.30
CA ALA A 98 11.01 -7.19 -21.18
C ALA A 98 10.12 -5.95 -21.01
N SER A 99 8.80 -6.15 -20.98
CA SER A 99 7.83 -5.07 -20.73
C SER A 99 7.97 -4.45 -19.35
N TYR A 100 8.21 -5.27 -18.31
CA TYR A 100 8.45 -4.78 -16.94
C TYR A 100 9.68 -3.87 -16.88
N LEU A 101 10.74 -4.19 -17.63
CA LEU A 101 11.99 -3.44 -17.63
C LEU A 101 11.91 -2.10 -18.37
N GLU A 102 10.84 -1.84 -19.12
CA GLU A 102 10.65 -0.56 -19.81
C GLU A 102 10.55 0.59 -18.80
N GLY A 103 11.39 1.60 -18.96
CA GLY A 103 11.45 2.77 -18.08
C GLY A 103 11.97 2.50 -16.67
N THR A 104 12.46 1.28 -16.35
CA THR A 104 13.12 1.02 -15.07
C THR A 104 14.56 1.55 -15.05
N ALA A 105 15.05 1.86 -13.86
CA ALA A 105 16.43 2.31 -13.62
C ALA A 105 17.10 1.43 -12.56
N ASN A 106 18.43 1.29 -12.65
CA ASN A 106 19.26 0.58 -11.67
C ASN A 106 18.88 -0.91 -11.47
N VAL A 107 18.33 -1.55 -12.50
CA VAL A 107 18.04 -2.98 -12.51
C VAL A 107 19.20 -3.71 -13.16
N GLU A 108 19.81 -4.64 -12.44
CA GLU A 108 20.94 -5.44 -12.86
C GLU A 108 20.47 -6.79 -13.41
N ARG A 109 21.02 -7.24 -14.55
CA ARG A 109 20.79 -8.58 -15.06
C ARG A 109 21.68 -9.58 -14.37
N LEU A 110 21.13 -10.72 -13.99
CA LEU A 110 21.85 -11.83 -13.37
C LEU A 110 21.84 -13.06 -14.28
N SER A 111 22.92 -13.83 -14.27
CA SER A 111 22.90 -15.21 -14.75
C SER A 111 22.11 -16.10 -13.78
N ALA A 112 21.62 -17.24 -14.26
CA ALA A 112 20.98 -18.24 -13.39
C ALA A 112 21.90 -18.72 -12.25
N ALA A 113 23.22 -18.74 -12.45
CA ALA A 113 24.18 -19.09 -11.41
C ALA A 113 24.26 -18.03 -10.30
N GLU A 114 24.25 -16.73 -10.67
CA GLU A 114 24.24 -15.62 -9.72
C GLU A 114 22.93 -15.55 -8.94
N ALA A 115 21.78 -15.79 -9.60
CA ALA A 115 20.48 -15.86 -8.93
C ALA A 115 20.46 -16.98 -7.88
N VAL A 116 20.96 -18.17 -8.22
CA VAL A 116 21.09 -19.30 -7.27
C VAL A 116 22.08 -19.01 -6.15
N ALA A 117 23.15 -18.28 -6.43
CA ALA A 117 24.09 -17.86 -5.36
C ALA A 117 23.45 -16.92 -4.33
N LEU A 118 22.47 -16.12 -4.74
CA LEU A 118 21.69 -15.24 -3.83
C LEU A 118 20.58 -16.01 -3.10
N VAL A 119 19.91 -16.94 -3.77
CA VAL A 119 18.81 -17.75 -3.22
C VAL A 119 19.05 -19.22 -3.59
N PRO A 120 19.78 -19.99 -2.74
CA PRO A 120 20.26 -21.34 -3.07
C PRO A 120 19.19 -22.40 -3.33
N ILE A 121 17.95 -22.15 -2.91
CA ILE A 121 16.82 -23.07 -3.18
C ILE A 121 16.27 -22.96 -4.60
N LEU A 122 16.68 -21.97 -5.41
CA LEU A 122 16.20 -21.83 -6.77
C LEU A 122 16.72 -22.95 -7.68
N ARG A 123 15.84 -23.50 -8.51
CA ARG A 123 16.20 -24.48 -9.54
C ARG A 123 16.83 -23.78 -10.74
N ARG A 124 18.14 -23.93 -10.87
CA ARG A 124 18.94 -23.26 -11.92
C ARG A 124 18.44 -23.55 -13.34
N ASP A 125 18.01 -24.79 -13.60
CA ASP A 125 17.51 -25.25 -14.89
C ASP A 125 16.15 -24.66 -15.28
N LYS A 126 15.45 -23.99 -14.35
CA LYS A 126 14.17 -23.33 -14.57
C LYS A 126 14.31 -21.83 -14.86
N ILE A 127 15.50 -21.26 -14.69
CA ILE A 127 15.73 -19.81 -14.83
C ILE A 127 16.17 -19.52 -16.25
N ALA A 128 15.31 -18.91 -17.06
CA ALA A 128 15.64 -18.39 -18.38
C ALA A 128 16.31 -17.01 -18.29
N ALA A 129 15.85 -16.16 -17.38
CA ALA A 129 16.48 -14.87 -17.06
C ALA A 129 16.24 -14.49 -15.59
N ALA A 130 17.11 -13.65 -15.07
CA ALA A 130 16.93 -13.04 -13.75
C ALA A 130 17.41 -11.59 -13.77
N VAL A 131 16.76 -10.77 -12.93
CA VAL A 131 17.14 -9.37 -12.70
C VAL A 131 17.03 -9.05 -11.22
N ILE A 132 17.78 -8.05 -10.74
CA ILE A 132 17.74 -7.60 -9.36
C ILE A 132 17.75 -6.08 -9.25
N GLU A 133 16.85 -5.53 -8.41
CA GLU A 133 16.89 -4.17 -7.88
C GLU A 133 17.51 -4.25 -6.48
N ARG A 134 18.81 -3.95 -6.35
CA ARG A 134 19.56 -4.13 -5.10
C ARG A 134 19.19 -3.11 -4.03
N ASP A 135 18.68 -1.95 -4.42
CA ASP A 135 18.29 -0.87 -3.55
C ASP A 135 16.83 -0.96 -3.07
N ALA A 136 16.13 -2.05 -3.41
CA ALA A 136 14.86 -2.37 -2.76
C ALA A 136 15.06 -2.67 -1.26
N GLN A 137 14.12 -2.24 -0.42
CA GLN A 137 14.27 -2.22 1.04
C GLN A 137 13.00 -2.71 1.73
N ASP A 138 13.13 -3.42 2.83
CA ASP A 138 12.00 -3.67 3.73
C ASP A 138 11.55 -2.36 4.37
N ILE A 139 10.24 -2.24 4.63
CA ILE A 139 9.65 -1.13 5.39
C ILE A 139 9.14 -1.67 6.72
N ASP A 140 9.55 -1.06 7.83
CA ASP A 140 8.91 -1.26 9.13
C ASP A 140 7.58 -0.48 9.16
N VAL A 141 6.51 -1.16 8.77
CA VAL A 141 5.17 -0.56 8.63
C VAL A 141 4.61 -0.11 9.96
N ASP A 142 4.82 -0.90 11.03
CA ASP A 142 4.32 -0.53 12.36
C ASP A 142 5.04 0.73 12.87
N ARG A 143 6.35 0.78 12.74
CA ARG A 143 7.13 1.96 13.11
C ARG A 143 6.69 3.20 12.33
N LEU A 144 6.44 3.08 11.01
CA LEU A 144 5.94 4.17 10.18
C LEU A 144 4.56 4.62 10.63
N LEU A 145 3.61 3.70 10.77
CA LEU A 145 2.24 4.00 11.17
C LEU A 145 2.15 4.62 12.55
N GLN A 146 2.80 4.01 13.54
CA GLN A 146 2.83 4.51 14.92
C GLN A 146 3.62 5.83 15.02
N GLY A 147 4.67 5.97 14.21
CA GLY A 147 5.43 7.21 14.09
C GLY A 147 4.56 8.36 13.63
N CYS A 148 3.83 8.19 12.52
CA CYS A 148 2.87 9.17 12.02
C CYS A 148 1.75 9.46 13.03
N ALA A 149 1.22 8.44 13.71
CA ALA A 149 0.20 8.63 14.74
C ALA A 149 0.73 9.43 15.96
N ARG A 150 1.99 9.24 16.33
CA ARG A 150 2.65 10.07 17.37
C ARG A 150 2.83 11.52 16.91
N LEU A 151 3.28 11.74 15.67
CA LEU A 151 3.40 13.08 15.08
C LEU A 151 2.06 13.79 15.04
N LEU A 152 0.98 13.12 14.60
CA LEU A 152 -0.37 13.66 14.60
C LEU A 152 -0.76 14.17 15.99
N ARG A 153 -0.61 13.33 17.02
CA ARG A 153 -0.95 13.70 18.40
C ARG A 153 -0.06 14.83 18.95
N ALA A 154 1.23 14.80 18.65
CA ALA A 154 2.17 15.85 19.06
C ALA A 154 1.83 17.22 18.44
N ARG A 155 1.19 17.23 17.26
CA ARG A 155 0.69 18.41 16.57
C ARG A 155 -0.75 18.79 16.96
N GLY A 156 -1.32 18.13 17.98
CA GLY A 156 -2.66 18.42 18.51
C GLY A 156 -3.81 17.71 17.80
N GLY A 157 -3.55 16.84 16.84
CA GLY A 157 -4.57 16.04 16.18
C GLY A 157 -5.09 14.88 17.04
N THR A 158 -6.29 14.43 16.73
CA THR A 158 -7.01 13.39 17.48
C THR A 158 -7.25 12.15 16.64
N VAL A 159 -7.21 10.98 17.27
CA VAL A 159 -7.60 9.70 16.67
C VAL A 159 -8.71 9.08 17.52
N ARG A 160 -9.80 8.70 16.87
CA ARG A 160 -10.94 7.99 17.45
C ARG A 160 -11.07 6.63 16.76
N THR A 161 -10.88 5.55 17.49
CA THR A 161 -11.10 4.17 17.04
C THR A 161 -12.49 3.67 17.42
N GLY A 162 -12.98 2.60 16.78
CA GLY A 162 -14.32 2.07 17.01
C GLY A 162 -15.44 2.98 16.46
N GLN A 163 -15.12 3.83 15.48
CA GLN A 163 -16.03 4.83 14.91
C GLN A 163 -16.48 4.41 13.50
N THR A 164 -17.51 3.60 13.42
CA THR A 164 -18.13 3.24 12.14
C THR A 164 -19.01 4.39 11.64
N ILE A 165 -18.76 4.85 10.42
CA ILE A 165 -19.52 5.93 9.80
C ILE A 165 -20.93 5.43 9.45
N ALA A 166 -21.95 6.12 9.95
CA ALA A 166 -23.36 5.83 9.70
C ALA A 166 -23.97 6.74 8.62
N ALA A 167 -23.60 8.03 8.62
CA ALA A 167 -24.09 9.01 7.65
C ALA A 167 -23.09 10.13 7.42
N ILE A 168 -23.11 10.69 6.22
CA ILE A 168 -22.36 11.89 5.84
C ILE A 168 -23.32 12.82 5.10
N SER A 169 -23.39 14.08 5.51
CA SER A 169 -24.28 15.07 4.89
C SER A 169 -23.62 16.45 4.84
N LYS A 170 -24.07 17.31 3.92
CA LYS A 170 -23.69 18.72 3.91
C LYS A 170 -24.23 19.45 5.14
N ASP A 171 -23.41 20.31 5.71
CA ASP A 171 -23.77 21.18 6.83
C ASP A 171 -23.20 22.61 6.55
N GLY A 172 -24.03 23.47 5.98
CA GLY A 172 -23.58 24.74 5.44
C GLY A 172 -22.50 24.56 4.36
N ASP A 173 -21.37 25.23 4.54
CA ASP A 173 -20.21 25.10 3.64
C ASP A 173 -19.33 23.89 3.95
N GLY A 174 -19.61 23.16 5.05
CA GLY A 174 -18.87 21.99 5.51
C GLY A 174 -19.65 20.68 5.39
N TRP A 175 -19.27 19.76 6.24
CA TRP A 175 -19.77 18.40 6.31
C TRP A 175 -20.09 17.99 7.74
N ARG A 176 -21.18 17.26 7.90
CA ARG A 176 -21.58 16.57 9.11
C ARG A 176 -21.40 15.08 8.91
N VAL A 177 -20.64 14.43 9.81
CA VAL A 177 -20.39 13.00 9.81
C VAL A 177 -20.93 12.42 11.11
N GLU A 178 -21.75 11.39 10.98
CA GLU A 178 -22.37 10.70 12.10
C GLU A 178 -21.77 9.29 12.22
N THR A 179 -21.39 8.91 13.44
CA THR A 179 -21.10 7.55 13.86
C THR A 179 -22.23 7.06 14.75
N GLY A 180 -22.13 5.90 15.40
CA GLY A 180 -23.23 5.37 16.21
C GLY A 180 -23.74 6.38 17.27
N ASP A 181 -22.84 6.92 18.09
CA ASP A 181 -23.19 7.81 19.20
C ASP A 181 -22.65 9.23 19.06
N ASP A 182 -21.72 9.47 18.16
CA ASP A 182 -21.00 10.73 18.01
C ASP A 182 -21.32 11.44 16.69
N VAL A 183 -21.18 12.75 16.72
CA VAL A 183 -21.39 13.63 15.57
C VAL A 183 -20.20 14.55 15.41
N TYR A 184 -19.70 14.64 14.20
CA TYR A 184 -18.55 15.49 13.83
C TYR A 184 -18.97 16.51 12.78
N SER A 185 -18.46 17.74 12.91
CA SER A 185 -18.60 18.79 11.90
C SER A 185 -17.22 19.21 11.42
N ALA A 186 -16.99 19.25 10.11
CA ALA A 186 -15.71 19.57 9.51
C ALA A 186 -15.88 20.40 8.22
N LYS A 187 -14.92 21.28 7.93
CA LYS A 187 -14.87 22.01 6.64
C LYS A 187 -14.50 21.07 5.49
N ILE A 188 -13.58 20.16 5.76
CA ILE A 188 -13.08 19.17 4.79
C ILE A 188 -13.24 17.77 5.38
N VAL A 189 -13.78 16.86 4.59
CA VAL A 189 -13.79 15.41 4.86
C VAL A 189 -12.85 14.72 3.88
N ILE A 190 -11.87 14.00 4.39
CA ILE A 190 -10.93 13.19 3.60
C ILE A 190 -11.34 11.72 3.68
N ASN A 191 -11.73 11.17 2.55
CA ASN A 191 -12.05 9.76 2.41
C ASN A 191 -10.76 8.95 2.16
N ALA A 192 -10.17 8.42 3.23
CA ALA A 192 -9.00 7.54 3.23
C ALA A 192 -9.37 6.10 3.66
N ALA A 193 -10.61 5.68 3.39
CA ALA A 193 -11.21 4.44 3.87
C ALA A 193 -10.77 3.18 3.08
N GLY A 194 -9.69 3.25 2.28
CA GLY A 194 -9.11 2.10 1.58
C GLY A 194 -10.13 1.37 0.70
N ALA A 195 -10.40 0.10 1.00
CA ALA A 195 -11.39 -0.71 0.28
C ALA A 195 -12.82 -0.17 0.39
N TRP A 196 -13.14 0.57 1.44
CA TRP A 196 -14.46 1.16 1.67
C TRP A 196 -14.62 2.57 1.11
N ALA A 197 -13.68 3.06 0.28
CA ALA A 197 -13.73 4.42 -0.23
C ALA A 197 -15.01 4.73 -1.03
N ASP A 198 -15.42 3.85 -1.94
CA ASP A 198 -16.67 4.02 -2.69
C ASP A 198 -17.93 3.88 -1.81
N PRO A 199 -18.05 2.88 -0.89
CA PRO A 199 -19.10 2.85 0.11
C PRO A 199 -19.22 4.14 0.95
N VAL A 200 -18.11 4.71 1.43
CA VAL A 200 -18.09 5.97 2.18
C VAL A 200 -18.56 7.14 1.32
N ALA A 201 -18.16 7.23 0.06
CA ALA A 201 -18.64 8.26 -0.85
C ALA A 201 -20.16 8.16 -1.09
N LYS A 202 -20.70 6.94 -1.20
CA LYS A 202 -22.15 6.72 -1.30
C LYS A 202 -22.90 7.24 -0.09
N LEU A 203 -22.36 7.10 1.14
CA LEU A 203 -22.95 7.68 2.34
C LEU A 203 -23.01 9.22 2.28
N ALA A 204 -22.09 9.85 1.56
CA ALA A 204 -22.07 11.29 1.30
C ALA A 204 -22.96 11.70 0.10
N GLY A 205 -23.68 10.77 -0.52
CA GLY A 205 -24.49 11.02 -1.71
C GLY A 205 -23.66 11.25 -2.99
N LEU A 206 -22.40 10.83 -3.00
CA LEU A 206 -21.50 11.03 -4.12
C LEU A 206 -21.40 9.78 -5.01
N ALA A 207 -21.11 10.00 -6.28
CA ALA A 207 -20.84 8.91 -7.21
C ALA A 207 -19.51 8.22 -6.86
N PRO A 208 -19.41 6.90 -7.01
CA PRO A 208 -18.18 6.16 -6.77
C PRO A 208 -17.10 6.52 -7.79
N MET A 209 -15.83 6.27 -7.43
CA MET A 209 -14.66 6.41 -8.34
C MET A 209 -14.33 5.08 -9.05
N GLY A 210 -15.06 4.00 -8.76
CA GLY A 210 -14.78 2.67 -9.28
C GLY A 210 -13.59 2.00 -8.58
N ILE A 211 -13.40 2.30 -7.29
CA ILE A 211 -12.34 1.68 -6.49
C ILE A 211 -12.68 0.20 -6.29
N GLN A 212 -11.88 -0.67 -6.92
CA GLN A 212 -12.04 -2.11 -6.83
C GLN A 212 -11.02 -2.72 -5.86
N PRO A 213 -11.46 -3.28 -4.73
CA PRO A 213 -10.61 -4.09 -3.87
C PRO A 213 -10.24 -5.42 -4.57
N MET A 214 -8.96 -5.74 -4.54
CA MET A 214 -8.40 -6.97 -5.08
C MET A 214 -7.75 -7.73 -3.93
N ARG A 215 -8.11 -9.01 -3.75
CA ARG A 215 -7.52 -9.86 -2.72
C ARG A 215 -6.05 -10.14 -3.03
N ARG A 216 -5.20 -10.10 -2.00
CA ARG A 216 -3.82 -10.51 -2.03
C ARG A 216 -3.54 -11.41 -0.82
N SER A 217 -3.25 -12.67 -1.10
CA SER A 217 -3.03 -13.71 -0.10
C SER A 217 -1.56 -13.95 0.17
N ALA A 218 -1.25 -14.44 1.36
CA ALA A 218 0.09 -14.89 1.71
C ALA A 218 0.05 -15.99 2.77
N VAL A 219 1.13 -16.77 2.83
CA VAL A 219 1.36 -17.77 3.86
C VAL A 219 2.74 -17.60 4.47
N LEU A 220 2.93 -18.09 5.71
CA LEU A 220 4.23 -18.30 6.32
C LEU A 220 4.55 -19.80 6.34
N MET A 221 5.68 -20.15 5.76
CA MET A 221 6.19 -21.51 5.70
C MET A 221 7.55 -21.61 6.39
N ALA A 222 7.74 -22.67 7.19
CA ALA A 222 9.03 -22.95 7.80
C ALA A 222 10.04 -23.37 6.72
N VAL A 223 11.29 -22.95 6.88
CA VAL A 223 12.41 -23.39 6.04
C VAL A 223 13.22 -24.41 6.83
N PRO A 224 13.60 -25.54 6.23
CA PRO A 224 14.46 -26.55 6.86
C PRO A 224 15.80 -25.96 7.32
N GLU A 225 16.31 -26.44 8.45
CA GLU A 225 17.55 -25.91 9.06
C GLU A 225 18.79 -26.10 8.18
N ASP A 226 18.83 -27.15 7.37
CA ASP A 226 19.91 -27.47 6.44
C ASP A 226 20.04 -26.48 5.26
N VAL A 227 19.00 -25.68 4.99
CA VAL A 227 19.06 -24.57 4.03
C VAL A 227 19.98 -23.43 4.53
N GLY A 228 20.16 -23.33 5.85
CA GLY A 228 20.96 -22.28 6.48
C GLY A 228 20.19 -20.95 6.67
N PRO A 229 20.91 -19.85 7.01
CA PRO A 229 20.28 -18.57 7.30
C PRO A 229 19.75 -17.90 6.04
N ILE A 230 18.46 -17.57 6.04
CA ILE A 230 17.77 -16.94 4.89
C ILE A 230 17.57 -15.44 5.02
N ALA A 231 17.88 -14.84 6.16
CA ALA A 231 17.57 -13.44 6.46
C ALA A 231 18.14 -12.43 5.45
N HIS A 232 19.21 -12.80 4.75
CA HIS A 232 19.88 -11.97 3.75
C HIS A 232 19.36 -12.15 2.32
N TRP A 233 18.44 -13.10 2.08
CA TRP A 233 17.89 -13.28 0.74
C TRP A 233 17.06 -12.06 0.35
N PRO A 234 17.08 -11.64 -0.94
CA PRO A 234 16.15 -10.64 -1.44
C PRO A 234 14.69 -11.14 -1.35
N LEU A 235 13.72 -10.26 -1.49
CA LEU A 235 12.43 -10.68 -2.03
C LEU A 235 12.69 -11.28 -3.41
N PHE A 236 12.10 -12.42 -3.72
CA PHE A 236 12.27 -13.04 -5.02
C PHE A 236 10.93 -13.61 -5.53
N GLY A 237 10.74 -13.58 -6.84
CA GLY A 237 9.48 -14.01 -7.42
C GLY A 237 9.46 -13.97 -8.95
N SER A 238 8.30 -14.32 -9.51
CA SER A 238 8.02 -14.15 -10.94
C SER A 238 7.62 -12.70 -11.24
N VAL A 239 7.63 -12.34 -12.52
CA VAL A 239 7.23 -11.01 -12.99
C VAL A 239 5.73 -10.92 -13.30
N VAL A 240 5.01 -12.05 -13.31
CA VAL A 240 3.60 -12.12 -13.72
C VAL A 240 2.68 -11.71 -12.57
N GLU A 241 1.87 -10.67 -12.77
CA GLU A 241 0.81 -10.30 -11.83
C GLU A 241 -0.42 -11.20 -12.00
N GLY A 242 -1.08 -11.53 -10.88
CA GLY A 242 -2.31 -12.33 -10.86
C GLY A 242 -2.09 -13.84 -10.96
N GLU A 243 -1.11 -14.29 -11.73
CA GLU A 243 -0.76 -15.71 -11.92
C GLU A 243 0.69 -16.03 -11.51
N GLY A 244 1.35 -15.10 -10.85
CA GLY A 244 2.72 -15.23 -10.39
C GLY A 244 2.86 -15.85 -9.01
N TRP A 245 3.99 -15.58 -8.41
CA TRP A 245 4.31 -15.85 -7.01
C TRP A 245 5.46 -14.94 -6.58
N TYR A 246 5.56 -14.68 -5.30
CA TYR A 246 6.77 -14.10 -4.71
C TYR A 246 6.99 -14.63 -3.30
N ALA A 247 8.24 -14.63 -2.87
CA ALA A 247 8.61 -15.04 -1.52
C ALA A 247 9.59 -14.04 -0.90
N LYS A 248 9.48 -13.86 0.41
CA LYS A 248 10.34 -12.97 1.19
C LYS A 248 10.66 -13.60 2.53
N PRO A 249 11.92 -13.52 3.01
CA PRO A 249 12.27 -13.92 4.37
C PRO A 249 11.47 -13.15 5.43
N ASP A 250 10.98 -13.87 6.42
CA ASP A 250 10.39 -13.36 7.65
C ASP A 250 10.98 -14.13 8.84
N GLY A 251 12.06 -13.61 9.42
CA GLY A 251 12.90 -14.32 10.37
C GLY A 251 13.54 -15.57 9.72
N ASN A 252 13.23 -16.75 10.26
CA ASN A 252 13.65 -18.05 9.73
C ASN A 252 12.56 -18.77 8.91
N ARG A 253 11.52 -18.03 8.49
CA ARG A 253 10.42 -18.50 7.65
C ARG A 253 10.41 -17.76 6.32
N LEU A 254 9.75 -18.33 5.34
CA LEU A 254 9.40 -17.63 4.11
C LEU A 254 7.94 -17.23 4.15
N MET A 255 7.67 -15.94 3.95
CA MET A 255 6.39 -15.46 3.48
C MET A 255 6.33 -15.78 1.98
N ILE A 256 5.28 -16.47 1.54
CA ILE A 256 5.03 -16.79 0.14
C ILE A 256 3.64 -16.29 -0.22
N SER A 257 3.52 -15.63 -1.37
CA SER A 257 2.26 -15.15 -1.92
C SER A 257 2.03 -15.73 -3.31
N PRO A 258 0.79 -16.15 -3.62
CA PRO A 258 0.39 -16.54 -4.98
C PRO A 258 0.30 -15.35 -5.95
N ALA A 259 0.57 -14.14 -5.49
CA ALA A 259 0.41 -12.90 -6.24
C ALA A 259 -1.01 -12.70 -6.81
N ASP A 260 -2.03 -13.27 -6.14
CA ASP A 260 -3.43 -13.19 -6.55
C ASP A 260 -3.96 -11.75 -6.61
N GLU A 261 -4.86 -11.50 -7.55
CA GLU A 261 -5.58 -10.23 -7.72
C GLU A 261 -7.06 -10.48 -8.05
N ASP A 262 -7.74 -11.27 -7.22
CA ASP A 262 -9.16 -11.54 -7.40
C ASP A 262 -9.99 -10.34 -6.92
N PRO A 263 -10.95 -9.83 -7.71
CA PRO A 263 -11.86 -8.79 -7.29
C PRO A 263 -12.80 -9.33 -6.20
N VAL A 264 -12.91 -8.56 -5.13
CA VAL A 264 -13.79 -8.89 -4.00
C VAL A 264 -14.50 -7.64 -3.49
N ASP A 265 -15.56 -7.85 -2.70
CA ASP A 265 -16.20 -6.76 -1.99
C ASP A 265 -15.34 -6.27 -0.80
N PRO A 266 -15.51 -5.01 -0.37
CA PRO A 266 -14.87 -4.52 0.86
C PRO A 266 -15.26 -5.39 2.06
N GLY A 267 -14.28 -5.88 2.80
CA GLY A 267 -14.51 -6.76 3.94
C GLY A 267 -13.23 -7.14 4.66
N ASP A 268 -13.36 -7.95 5.69
CA ASP A 268 -12.23 -8.62 6.32
C ASP A 268 -11.79 -9.77 5.39
N ALA A 269 -10.63 -9.59 4.74
CA ALA A 269 -10.19 -10.49 3.68
C ALA A 269 -9.60 -11.78 4.24
N TRP A 270 -10.05 -12.90 3.69
CA TRP A 270 -9.51 -14.24 3.96
C TRP A 270 -8.91 -14.84 2.70
N PRO A 271 -7.81 -15.61 2.80
CA PRO A 271 -7.25 -16.30 1.66
C PRO A 271 -8.21 -17.38 1.14
N ASP A 272 -8.14 -17.65 -0.15
CA ASP A 272 -8.78 -18.80 -0.78
C ASP A 272 -7.78 -19.97 -0.82
N ASP A 273 -8.18 -21.12 -0.30
CA ASP A 273 -7.30 -22.29 -0.17
C ASP A 273 -6.83 -22.82 -1.53
N MET A 274 -7.67 -22.74 -2.58
CA MET A 274 -7.30 -23.19 -3.92
C MET A 274 -6.28 -22.25 -4.54
N VAL A 275 -6.49 -20.94 -4.40
CA VAL A 275 -5.55 -19.89 -4.88
C VAL A 275 -4.20 -20.03 -4.17
N LEU A 276 -4.22 -20.28 -2.86
CA LEU A 276 -2.98 -20.55 -2.11
C LEU A 276 -2.29 -21.82 -2.60
N ALA A 277 -3.03 -22.90 -2.82
CA ALA A 277 -2.46 -24.17 -3.30
C ALA A 277 -1.83 -24.03 -4.69
N GLU A 278 -2.50 -23.32 -5.61
CA GLU A 278 -1.97 -23.03 -6.94
C GLU A 278 -0.70 -22.17 -6.90
N GLY A 279 -0.69 -21.13 -6.06
CA GLY A 279 0.49 -20.28 -5.88
C GLY A 279 1.67 -21.05 -5.27
N LEU A 280 1.43 -21.88 -4.26
CA LEU A 280 2.45 -22.75 -3.68
C LEU A 280 2.96 -23.78 -4.70
N TYR A 281 2.09 -24.31 -5.55
CA TYR A 281 2.50 -25.20 -6.65
C TYR A 281 3.41 -24.46 -7.65
N ARG A 282 3.07 -23.23 -8.07
CA ARG A 282 3.94 -22.42 -8.95
C ARG A 282 5.30 -22.14 -8.31
N PHE A 283 5.32 -21.78 -7.02
CA PHE A 283 6.55 -21.62 -6.25
C PHE A 283 7.38 -22.91 -6.22
N GLU A 284 6.77 -24.06 -5.94
CA GLU A 284 7.43 -25.38 -5.89
C GLU A 284 8.11 -25.76 -7.22
N GLN A 285 7.55 -25.32 -8.36
CA GLN A 285 8.19 -25.58 -9.65
C GLN A 285 9.53 -24.85 -9.82
N MET A 286 9.74 -23.76 -9.09
CA MET A 286 10.92 -22.89 -9.21
C MET A 286 11.96 -23.16 -8.12
N VAL A 287 11.64 -23.89 -7.08
CA VAL A 287 12.53 -24.13 -5.94
C VAL A 287 12.74 -25.59 -5.63
N ASP A 288 13.91 -25.91 -5.09
CA ASP A 288 14.22 -27.23 -4.50
C ASP A 288 14.02 -27.14 -2.98
N LEU A 289 12.75 -26.97 -2.59
CA LEU A 289 12.32 -26.84 -1.21
C LEU A 289 11.00 -27.62 -1.04
N PRO A 290 10.91 -28.57 -0.10
CA PRO A 290 9.66 -29.29 0.15
C PRO A 290 8.59 -28.32 0.68
N ILE A 291 7.42 -28.34 0.06
CA ILE A 291 6.28 -27.60 0.55
C ILE A 291 5.73 -28.29 1.79
N VAL A 292 5.82 -27.62 2.92
CA VAL A 292 5.26 -28.06 4.20
C VAL A 292 4.01 -27.25 4.53
N LYS A 293 3.20 -27.77 5.45
CA LYS A 293 1.99 -27.06 5.88
C LYS A 293 2.34 -25.68 6.39
N PRO A 294 1.75 -24.60 5.82
CA PRO A 294 1.93 -23.26 6.31
C PRO A 294 1.57 -23.12 7.80
N SER A 295 2.36 -22.38 8.54
CA SER A 295 2.12 -22.08 9.95
C SER A 295 1.06 -21.01 10.14
N HIS A 296 0.89 -20.13 9.15
CA HIS A 296 -0.07 -19.04 9.13
C HIS A 296 -0.43 -18.66 7.69
N SER A 297 -1.67 -18.21 7.50
CA SER A 297 -2.13 -17.64 6.23
C SER A 297 -2.99 -16.41 6.49
N TRP A 298 -2.93 -15.42 5.61
CA TRP A 298 -3.75 -14.21 5.67
C TRP A 298 -3.99 -13.67 4.27
N ALA A 299 -4.95 -12.75 4.16
CA ALA A 299 -5.14 -11.94 2.96
C ALA A 299 -5.34 -10.47 3.32
N GLY A 300 -4.96 -9.60 2.41
CA GLY A 300 -5.22 -8.17 2.45
C GLY A 300 -5.94 -7.72 1.18
N LEU A 301 -6.42 -6.48 1.19
CA LEU A 301 -7.07 -5.87 0.03
C LEU A 301 -6.17 -4.80 -0.59
N ARG A 302 -5.86 -4.96 -1.87
CA ARG A 302 -5.22 -3.94 -2.70
C ARG A 302 -6.32 -3.25 -3.50
N SER A 303 -6.63 -2.01 -3.16
CA SER A 303 -7.77 -1.30 -3.76
C SER A 303 -7.27 -0.37 -4.87
N PHE A 304 -7.70 -0.64 -6.10
CA PHE A 304 -7.25 0.08 -7.29
C PHE A 304 -8.36 0.94 -7.87
N ALA A 305 -8.00 2.12 -8.37
CA ALA A 305 -8.81 2.83 -9.34
C ALA A 305 -8.75 2.13 -10.72
N PRO A 306 -9.68 2.43 -11.66
CA PRO A 306 -9.73 1.75 -12.96
C PRO A 306 -8.43 1.84 -13.77
N ASP A 307 -7.68 2.93 -13.65
CA ASP A 307 -6.40 3.18 -14.31
C ASP A 307 -5.17 2.79 -13.44
N ARG A 308 -5.40 2.14 -12.30
CA ARG A 308 -4.38 1.69 -11.34
C ARG A 308 -3.51 2.82 -10.76
N THR A 309 -3.92 4.08 -10.88
CA THR A 309 -3.27 5.24 -10.31
C THR A 309 -4.07 5.75 -9.11
N PRO A 310 -3.46 6.12 -7.97
CA PRO A 310 -4.18 6.62 -6.81
C PRO A 310 -5.07 7.82 -7.12
N VAL A 311 -6.18 7.95 -6.39
CA VAL A 311 -7.12 9.06 -6.51
C VAL A 311 -6.88 10.01 -5.35
N VAL A 312 -6.33 11.19 -5.63
CA VAL A 312 -5.96 12.18 -4.61
C VAL A 312 -6.38 13.58 -5.06
N GLY A 313 -7.31 14.18 -4.32
CA GLY A 313 -7.83 15.50 -4.65
C GLY A 313 -9.27 15.72 -4.20
N PHE A 314 -9.73 16.95 -4.33
CA PHE A 314 -11.13 17.30 -4.08
C PHE A 314 -12.04 16.65 -5.13
N ASP A 315 -13.19 16.19 -4.67
CA ASP A 315 -14.26 15.75 -5.57
C ASP A 315 -14.73 16.94 -6.42
N PRO A 316 -14.82 16.80 -7.76
CA PRO A 316 -15.18 17.91 -8.63
C PRO A 316 -16.63 18.42 -8.41
N ASP A 317 -17.51 17.57 -7.90
CA ASP A 317 -18.94 17.86 -7.71
C ASP A 317 -19.31 18.15 -6.25
N ALA A 318 -18.34 18.00 -5.31
CA ALA A 318 -18.62 18.13 -3.87
C ALA A 318 -17.52 18.94 -3.14
N SER A 319 -17.74 20.24 -3.02
CA SER A 319 -16.82 21.13 -2.27
C SER A 319 -16.54 20.59 -0.87
N GLY A 320 -15.26 20.53 -0.48
CA GLY A 320 -14.81 20.08 0.83
C GLY A 320 -14.82 18.56 1.02
N PHE A 321 -15.20 17.74 0.01
CA PHE A 321 -14.97 16.31 0.03
C PHE A 321 -13.68 15.99 -0.73
N PHE A 322 -12.78 15.22 -0.10
CA PHE A 322 -11.46 14.91 -0.63
C PHE A 322 -11.25 13.40 -0.71
N TRP A 323 -10.72 12.92 -1.82
CA TRP A 323 -10.36 11.52 -2.02
C TRP A 323 -8.88 11.28 -1.71
N LEU A 324 -8.61 10.21 -0.96
CA LEU A 324 -7.27 9.66 -0.74
C LEU A 324 -7.37 8.14 -0.79
N ALA A 325 -7.56 7.59 -1.99
CA ALA A 325 -7.92 6.20 -2.22
C ALA A 325 -7.20 5.60 -3.43
N GLY A 326 -7.39 4.31 -3.65
CA GLY A 326 -6.88 3.65 -4.85
C GLY A 326 -5.37 3.39 -4.83
N GLN A 327 -4.71 3.34 -3.67
CA GLN A 327 -3.26 3.15 -3.56
C GLN A 327 -2.80 1.73 -3.93
N GLY A 328 -3.70 0.79 -4.19
CA GLY A 328 -3.39 -0.55 -4.65
C GLY A 328 -2.38 -1.29 -3.77
N GLY A 329 -1.35 -1.82 -4.38
CA GLY A 329 -0.23 -2.48 -3.69
C GLY A 329 0.88 -1.51 -3.22
N TYR A 330 0.75 -0.21 -3.45
CA TYR A 330 1.81 0.81 -3.30
C TYR A 330 1.62 1.71 -2.08
N GLY A 331 0.52 1.54 -1.32
CA GLY A 331 0.07 2.51 -0.33
C GLY A 331 1.07 2.81 0.79
N VAL A 332 1.84 1.82 1.25
CA VAL A 332 2.82 2.04 2.32
C VAL A 332 4.00 2.87 1.82
N GLN A 333 4.58 2.50 0.68
CA GLN A 333 5.78 3.17 0.16
C GLN A 333 5.50 4.56 -0.39
N THR A 334 4.27 4.85 -0.86
CA THR A 334 3.87 6.16 -1.39
C THR A 334 3.23 7.07 -0.36
N ALA A 335 2.93 6.58 0.85
CA ALA A 335 2.22 7.32 1.88
C ALA A 335 2.83 8.69 2.22
N PRO A 336 4.16 8.85 2.37
CA PRO A 336 4.75 10.16 2.68
C PRO A 336 4.53 11.19 1.57
N ALA A 337 4.75 10.82 0.30
CA ALA A 337 4.55 11.72 -0.83
C ALA A 337 3.07 12.12 -0.97
N LEU A 338 2.16 11.14 -0.83
CA LEU A 338 0.72 11.41 -0.87
C LEU A 338 0.28 12.32 0.29
N ALA A 339 0.82 12.12 1.49
CA ALA A 339 0.54 12.98 2.65
C ALA A 339 0.96 14.44 2.41
N ALA A 340 2.15 14.66 1.84
CA ALA A 340 2.62 16.00 1.47
C ALA A 340 1.72 16.65 0.40
N ILE A 341 1.26 15.89 -0.61
CA ILE A 341 0.33 16.36 -1.64
C ILE A 341 -1.02 16.74 -1.01
N VAL A 342 -1.57 15.90 -0.13
CA VAL A 342 -2.83 16.18 0.59
C VAL A 342 -2.72 17.47 1.38
N ARG A 343 -1.62 17.68 2.12
CA ARG A 343 -1.37 18.92 2.87
C ARG A 343 -1.35 20.13 1.93
N ALA A 344 -0.62 20.06 0.83
CA ALA A 344 -0.54 21.15 -0.14
C ALA A 344 -1.91 21.51 -0.73
N LEU A 345 -2.72 20.51 -1.08
CA LEU A 345 -4.05 20.72 -1.67
C LEU A 345 -5.09 21.22 -0.65
N CYS A 346 -5.05 20.77 0.60
CA CYS A 346 -6.06 21.12 1.59
C CYS A 346 -5.76 22.41 2.34
N THR A 347 -4.49 22.75 2.57
CA THR A 347 -4.10 23.89 3.42
C THR A 347 -3.24 24.93 2.69
N GLY A 348 -2.75 24.61 1.50
CA GLY A 348 -1.74 25.43 0.82
C GLY A 348 -0.37 25.38 1.49
N GLY A 349 -0.18 24.50 2.48
CA GLY A 349 1.09 24.29 3.19
C GLY A 349 2.05 23.39 2.42
N GLY A 350 3.34 23.39 2.83
CA GLY A 350 4.40 22.59 2.20
C GLY A 350 5.14 23.35 1.09
N ASP A 351 6.21 22.75 0.60
CA ASP A 351 7.21 23.40 -0.28
C ASP A 351 6.81 23.40 -1.77
N GLY A 352 5.55 23.07 -2.10
CA GLY A 352 5.08 23.02 -3.50
C GLY A 352 5.75 21.91 -4.34
N ALA A 353 6.36 20.94 -3.70
CA ALA A 353 7.20 19.89 -4.33
C ALA A 353 6.43 18.93 -5.27
N ALA A 354 5.09 18.93 -5.24
CA ALA A 354 4.32 18.13 -6.18
C ALA A 354 4.28 18.82 -7.54
N LYS A 355 4.93 18.21 -8.54
CA LYS A 355 4.87 18.69 -9.92
C LYS A 355 3.41 18.73 -10.38
N LEU A 356 3.01 19.76 -11.12
CA LEU A 356 1.64 19.93 -11.66
C LEU A 356 1.14 18.68 -12.40
N GLU A 357 2.01 18.05 -13.18
CA GLU A 357 1.72 16.80 -13.91
C GLU A 357 1.32 15.66 -12.98
N LEU A 358 2.01 15.51 -11.84
CA LEU A 358 1.69 14.49 -10.84
C LEU A 358 0.33 14.76 -10.19
N MET A 359 0.04 16.03 -9.84
CA MET A 359 -1.26 16.38 -9.27
C MET A 359 -2.41 16.16 -10.26
N GLN A 360 -2.19 16.40 -11.56
CA GLN A 360 -3.17 16.13 -12.61
C GLN A 360 -3.41 14.61 -12.77
N ALA A 361 -2.33 13.82 -12.78
CA ALA A 361 -2.40 12.35 -12.87
C ALA A 361 -3.13 11.72 -11.68
N LEU A 362 -3.11 12.35 -10.51
CA LEU A 362 -3.78 11.88 -9.28
C LEU A 362 -5.22 12.40 -9.15
N SER A 363 -5.61 13.44 -9.89
CA SER A 363 -6.87 14.14 -9.73
C SER A 363 -8.09 13.23 -9.90
N PRO A 364 -9.10 13.30 -8.98
CA PRO A 364 -10.37 12.59 -9.16
C PRO A 364 -11.10 12.95 -10.46
N ALA A 365 -10.92 14.18 -10.97
CA ALA A 365 -11.57 14.66 -12.21
C ALA A 365 -11.24 13.81 -13.44
N ARG A 366 -10.09 13.11 -13.45
CA ARG A 366 -9.70 12.21 -14.55
C ARG A 366 -10.61 10.98 -14.71
N LEU A 367 -11.33 10.61 -13.65
CA LEU A 367 -12.24 9.45 -13.62
C LEU A 367 -13.73 9.85 -13.72
N ARG A 368 -14.03 11.13 -13.89
CA ARG A 368 -15.38 11.66 -14.13
C ARG A 368 -15.55 11.95 -15.62
N PHE A 369 -16.43 11.20 -16.28
CA PHE A 369 -16.78 11.38 -17.69
C PHE A 369 -18.26 11.67 -17.83
#